data_81da7c3253a95d834807f18c602eb8a7
#
_entry.id   81da7c3253a95d834807f18c602eb8a7
#
_cell.length_a   1.000
_cell.length_b   1.000
_cell.length_c   1.000
_cell.angle_alpha   90.00
_cell.angle_beta   90.00
_cell.angle_gamma   90.00
#
_symmetry.space_group_name_H-M   'P 1'
#
loop_
_entity.id
_entity.type
_entity.pdbx_description
1 polymer ?
#
loop_
_entity_poly.entity_id
_entity_poly.type
_entity_poly.pdbx_seq_one_letter_code
_entity_poly.pdbx_strand_id
1 'polypeptide(L)'
;MVDDQPPVPPLVALAVAVVAVSTSAILIRWSHAPSSVAAFYRVLFTTLLLVPVAAWRYREAFARLTTRDWFVATASGLALAVHFAAWFESLDWTSVAASVTLVQTQPVFVAIGAVLLLGERFNRRMAVGIAVALLGSVLLSAGDFLTGGVFAGADPLYGDALALLGALAAAGYVLAGRSLRQHMPLVPYVVVVYSVCTAGLLVWTAGQGASLGPYPPREWLLFLGMAVGPGIFGHTVVNWALGHVESSVVSVTLVGEPVGSTLLALVLLGEVPPALTVVGGAVVLAGIVLTARSRPKAD
;
A
#
# COMPACT_ATOMS: atom_id res chain seq x y z
N MET A 1 15.64 -32.26 -2.30
CA MET A 1 15.29 -30.94 -2.84
C MET A 1 13.78 -30.81 -2.67
N VAL A 2 13.34 -30.10 -1.66
CA VAL A 2 11.93 -29.75 -1.50
C VAL A 2 11.68 -28.71 -2.60
N ASP A 3 10.64 -28.94 -3.40
CA ASP A 3 10.24 -28.05 -4.49
C ASP A 3 10.01 -26.64 -3.93
N ASP A 4 10.93 -25.75 -4.22
CA ASP A 4 10.98 -24.38 -3.62
C ASP A 4 10.02 -23.42 -4.35
N GLN A 5 9.05 -24.00 -5.09
CA GLN A 5 8.05 -23.19 -5.79
C GLN A 5 7.00 -22.66 -4.80
N PRO A 6 6.69 -21.37 -4.85
CA PRO A 6 5.66 -20.80 -4.00
C PRO A 6 4.30 -21.47 -4.30
N PRO A 7 3.47 -21.72 -3.26
CA PRO A 7 2.21 -22.47 -3.39
C PRO A 7 1.19 -21.78 -4.32
N VAL A 8 1.40 -20.48 -4.58
CA VAL A 8 0.60 -19.67 -5.51
C VAL A 8 1.55 -18.83 -6.37
N PRO A 9 1.31 -18.68 -7.68
CA PRO A 9 2.09 -17.77 -8.50
C PRO A 9 2.08 -16.34 -7.92
N PRO A 10 3.25 -15.72 -7.67
CA PRO A 10 3.30 -14.43 -6.97
C PRO A 10 2.52 -13.29 -7.65
N LEU A 11 2.44 -13.29 -8.97
CA LEU A 11 1.65 -12.29 -9.71
C LEU A 11 0.13 -12.48 -9.50
N VAL A 12 -0.33 -13.72 -9.34
CA VAL A 12 -1.74 -14.01 -9.00
C VAL A 12 -2.05 -13.53 -7.59
N ALA A 13 -1.14 -13.81 -6.64
CA ALA A 13 -1.28 -13.31 -5.27
C ALA A 13 -1.30 -11.78 -5.23
N LEU A 14 -0.45 -11.10 -6.02
CA LEU A 14 -0.46 -9.64 -6.14
C LEU A 14 -1.76 -9.12 -6.75
N ALA A 15 -2.33 -9.78 -7.76
CA ALA A 15 -3.64 -9.38 -8.30
C ALA A 15 -4.74 -9.46 -7.23
N VAL A 16 -4.76 -10.53 -6.43
CA VAL A 16 -5.66 -10.66 -5.27
C VAL A 16 -5.41 -9.55 -4.26
N ALA A 17 -4.15 -9.24 -3.97
CA ALA A 17 -3.78 -8.18 -3.05
C ALA A 17 -4.26 -6.80 -3.53
N VAL A 18 -4.13 -6.50 -4.83
CA VAL A 18 -4.64 -5.25 -5.42
C VAL A 18 -6.15 -5.13 -5.24
N VAL A 19 -6.91 -6.18 -5.55
CA VAL A 19 -8.36 -6.18 -5.31
C VAL A 19 -8.67 -5.96 -3.82
N ALA A 20 -7.93 -6.61 -2.93
CA ALA A 20 -8.14 -6.50 -1.50
C ALA A 20 -7.81 -5.08 -0.98
N VAL A 21 -6.69 -4.46 -1.40
CA VAL A 21 -6.39 -3.06 -0.99
C VAL A 21 -7.38 -2.09 -1.58
N SER A 22 -7.90 -2.33 -2.78
CA SER A 22 -8.92 -1.50 -3.43
C SER A 22 -10.23 -1.43 -2.64
N THR A 23 -10.54 -2.44 -1.81
CA THR A 23 -11.70 -2.40 -0.91
C THR A 23 -11.57 -1.32 0.17
N SER A 24 -10.36 -0.82 0.46
CA SER A 24 -10.13 0.25 1.45
C SER A 24 -10.97 1.48 1.15
N ALA A 25 -11.00 1.94 -0.11
CA ALA A 25 -11.72 3.14 -0.52
C ALA A 25 -13.23 3.00 -0.21
N ILE A 26 -13.82 1.83 -0.48
CA ILE A 26 -15.23 1.57 -0.23
C ILE A 26 -15.53 1.50 1.27
N LEU A 27 -14.69 0.78 2.03
CA LEU A 27 -14.87 0.65 3.49
C LEU A 27 -14.70 1.98 4.21
N ILE A 28 -13.72 2.81 3.79
CA ILE A 28 -13.54 4.17 4.32
C ILE A 28 -14.75 5.05 3.98
N ARG A 29 -15.29 4.97 2.75
CA ARG A 29 -16.44 5.75 2.34
C ARG A 29 -17.73 5.38 3.10
N TRP A 30 -17.84 4.14 3.55
CA TRP A 30 -18.94 3.69 4.41
C TRP A 30 -18.75 4.05 5.88
N SER A 31 -17.52 4.36 6.31
CA SER A 31 -17.20 4.78 7.68
C SER A 31 -17.52 6.24 7.91
N HIS A 32 -18.00 6.56 9.12
CA HIS A 32 -18.16 7.94 9.59
C HIS A 32 -17.08 8.34 10.62
N ALA A 33 -16.17 7.42 10.93
CA ALA A 33 -15.02 7.71 11.79
C ALA A 33 -13.97 8.57 11.04
N PRO A 34 -13.21 9.40 11.77
CA PRO A 34 -12.05 10.08 11.18
C PRO A 34 -11.10 9.10 10.49
N SER A 35 -10.53 9.50 9.37
CA SER A 35 -9.62 8.65 8.57
C SER A 35 -8.41 8.14 9.37
N SER A 36 -7.88 8.98 10.28
CA SER A 36 -6.80 8.60 11.21
C SER A 36 -7.20 7.46 12.14
N VAL A 37 -8.43 7.50 12.67
CA VAL A 37 -8.99 6.45 13.55
C VAL A 37 -9.20 5.15 12.77
N ALA A 38 -9.77 5.24 11.55
CA ALA A 38 -9.95 4.10 10.67
C ALA A 38 -8.62 3.43 10.31
N ALA A 39 -7.59 4.23 9.97
CA ALA A 39 -6.25 3.74 9.70
C ALA A 39 -5.62 3.05 10.93
N PHE A 40 -5.75 3.65 12.11
CA PHE A 40 -5.27 3.06 13.36
C PHE A 40 -5.93 1.70 13.65
N TYR A 41 -7.26 1.62 13.68
CA TYR A 41 -7.97 0.38 13.99
C TYR A 41 -7.76 -0.71 12.94
N ARG A 42 -7.65 -0.33 11.65
CA ARG A 42 -7.30 -1.27 10.60
C ARG A 42 -5.98 -1.99 10.88
N VAL A 43 -4.93 -1.23 11.19
CA VAL A 43 -3.60 -1.82 11.43
C VAL A 43 -3.55 -2.53 12.77
N LEU A 44 -4.19 -1.99 13.81
CA LEU A 44 -4.32 -2.63 15.13
C LEU A 44 -4.98 -4.01 15.00
N PHE A 45 -6.14 -4.11 14.37
CA PHE A 45 -6.86 -5.38 14.24
C PHE A 45 -6.11 -6.38 13.34
N THR A 46 -5.47 -5.90 12.25
CA THR A 46 -4.57 -6.75 11.46
C THR A 46 -3.46 -7.33 12.34
N THR A 47 -2.85 -6.51 13.18
CA THR A 47 -1.80 -6.93 14.12
C THR A 47 -2.33 -7.97 15.11
N LEU A 48 -3.47 -7.67 15.75
CA LEU A 48 -4.08 -8.56 16.75
C LEU A 48 -4.48 -9.92 16.16
N LEU A 49 -4.88 -9.99 14.89
CA LEU A 49 -5.17 -11.24 14.20
C LEU A 49 -3.90 -12.07 13.93
N LEU A 50 -2.76 -11.42 13.73
CA LEU A 50 -1.48 -12.09 13.42
C LEU A 50 -0.66 -12.44 14.65
N VAL A 51 -0.77 -11.67 15.75
CA VAL A 51 0.00 -11.89 16.99
C VAL A 51 -0.17 -13.31 17.58
N PRO A 52 -1.37 -13.90 17.69
CA PRO A 52 -1.52 -15.26 18.21
C PRO A 52 -0.75 -16.30 17.37
N VAL A 53 -0.83 -16.16 16.04
CA VAL A 53 -0.09 -17.05 15.11
C VAL A 53 1.41 -16.88 15.29
N ALA A 54 1.88 -15.64 15.41
CA ALA A 54 3.28 -15.33 15.66
C ALA A 54 3.78 -15.90 16.98
N ALA A 55 3.03 -15.72 18.06
CA ALA A 55 3.37 -16.18 19.40
C ALA A 55 3.38 -17.70 19.52
N TRP A 56 2.48 -18.38 18.78
CA TRP A 56 2.39 -19.85 18.86
C TRP A 56 3.40 -20.54 17.93
N ARG A 57 3.49 -20.10 16.65
CA ARG A 57 4.22 -20.83 15.60
C ARG A 57 5.63 -20.31 15.32
N TYR A 58 5.93 -19.04 15.69
CA TYR A 58 7.14 -18.36 15.25
C TYR A 58 8.03 -17.84 16.38
N ARG A 59 7.85 -18.33 17.63
CA ARG A 59 8.66 -17.90 18.80
C ARG A 59 10.16 -18.01 18.55
N GLU A 60 10.60 -19.15 17.98
CA GLU A 60 12.01 -19.37 17.67
C GLU A 60 12.52 -18.44 16.57
N ALA A 61 11.66 -18.05 15.61
CA ALA A 61 12.05 -17.12 14.57
C ALA A 61 12.37 -15.73 15.15
N PHE A 62 11.58 -15.27 16.14
CA PHE A 62 11.88 -14.01 16.84
C PHE A 62 13.21 -14.07 17.62
N ALA A 63 13.53 -15.21 18.22
CA ALA A 63 14.79 -15.39 18.96
C ALA A 63 16.03 -15.38 18.05
N ARG A 64 15.85 -15.66 16.75
CA ARG A 64 16.93 -15.66 15.76
C ARG A 64 17.13 -14.31 15.05
N LEU A 65 16.25 -13.34 15.29
CA LEU A 65 16.36 -12.01 14.67
C LEU A 65 17.59 -11.27 15.21
N THR A 66 18.38 -10.75 14.30
CA THR A 66 19.52 -9.92 14.64
C THR A 66 19.07 -8.51 15.04
N THR A 67 19.94 -7.74 15.69
CA THR A 67 19.70 -6.31 15.97
C THR A 67 19.40 -5.52 14.70
N ARG A 68 20.06 -5.87 13.58
CA ARG A 68 19.79 -5.25 12.27
C ARG A 68 18.38 -5.55 11.79
N ASP A 69 17.90 -6.79 11.93
CA ASP A 69 16.55 -7.16 11.51
C ASP A 69 15.49 -6.39 12.29
N TRP A 70 15.66 -6.29 13.61
CA TRP A 70 14.81 -5.48 14.48
C TRP A 70 14.80 -4.01 14.07
N PHE A 71 15.99 -3.43 13.82
CA PHE A 71 16.11 -2.03 13.40
C PHE A 71 15.41 -1.78 12.06
N VAL A 72 15.68 -2.62 11.05
CA VAL A 72 15.09 -2.45 9.70
C VAL A 72 13.57 -2.70 9.71
N ALA A 73 13.08 -3.69 10.48
CA ALA A 73 11.64 -3.93 10.61
C ALA A 73 10.93 -2.78 11.34
N THR A 74 11.55 -2.21 12.39
CA THR A 74 11.04 -1.03 13.08
C THR A 74 11.01 0.19 12.15
N ALA A 75 12.10 0.43 11.41
CA ALA A 75 12.16 1.51 10.43
C ALA A 75 11.09 1.34 9.33
N SER A 76 10.85 0.09 8.88
CA SER A 76 9.78 -0.26 7.95
C SER A 76 8.39 0.08 8.51
N GLY A 77 8.15 -0.25 9.78
CA GLY A 77 6.88 0.06 10.47
C GLY A 77 6.64 1.56 10.64
N LEU A 78 7.69 2.32 10.98
CA LEU A 78 7.64 3.78 11.04
C LEU A 78 7.39 4.38 9.65
N ALA A 79 8.07 3.88 8.63
CA ALA A 79 7.86 4.31 7.26
C ALA A 79 6.40 4.07 6.82
N LEU A 80 5.80 2.92 7.16
CA LEU A 80 4.40 2.63 6.89
C LEU A 80 3.46 3.58 7.65
N ALA A 81 3.77 3.91 8.91
CA ALA A 81 2.99 4.88 9.70
C ALA A 81 3.05 6.29 9.07
N VAL A 82 4.24 6.74 8.69
CA VAL A 82 4.44 8.03 8.00
C VAL A 82 3.72 8.05 6.66
N HIS A 83 3.77 6.95 5.90
CA HIS A 83 3.03 6.83 4.64
C HIS A 83 1.54 7.09 4.84
N PHE A 84 0.90 6.38 5.77
CA PHE A 84 -0.53 6.55 6.01
C PHE A 84 -0.84 7.95 6.56
N ALA A 85 -0.09 8.42 7.56
CA ALA A 85 -0.34 9.73 8.15
C ALA A 85 -0.18 10.86 7.12
N ALA A 86 0.92 10.87 6.37
CA ALA A 86 1.18 11.91 5.38
C ALA A 86 0.19 11.87 4.20
N TRP A 87 -0.15 10.67 3.72
CA TRP A 87 -1.11 10.56 2.62
C TRP A 87 -2.52 11.00 3.04
N PHE A 88 -3.02 10.55 4.18
CA PHE A 88 -4.34 10.95 4.65
C PHE A 88 -4.40 12.44 4.97
N GLU A 89 -3.38 12.98 5.60
CA GLU A 89 -3.29 14.42 5.86
C GLU A 89 -3.26 15.23 4.55
N SER A 90 -2.59 14.74 3.51
CA SER A 90 -2.52 15.43 2.22
C SER A 90 -3.89 15.66 1.59
N LEU A 91 -4.86 14.78 1.84
CA LEU A 91 -6.22 14.87 1.30
C LEU A 91 -7.00 16.08 1.86
N ASP A 92 -6.59 16.61 3.01
CA ASP A 92 -7.20 17.80 3.62
C ASP A 92 -6.63 19.11 3.07
N TRP A 93 -5.43 19.04 2.45
CA TRP A 93 -4.67 20.22 2.03
C TRP A 93 -4.58 20.43 0.51
N THR A 94 -4.69 19.36 -0.28
CA THR A 94 -4.68 19.43 -1.76
C THR A 94 -5.88 18.68 -2.34
N SER A 95 -6.02 18.73 -3.67
CA SER A 95 -7.08 17.95 -4.32
C SER A 95 -6.85 16.45 -4.21
N VAL A 96 -7.93 15.67 -4.11
CA VAL A 96 -7.84 14.19 -4.08
C VAL A 96 -7.08 13.67 -5.30
N ALA A 97 -7.32 14.26 -6.49
CA ALA A 97 -6.64 13.89 -7.72
C ALA A 97 -5.12 14.13 -7.64
N ALA A 98 -4.68 15.28 -7.12
CA ALA A 98 -3.26 15.58 -6.92
C ALA A 98 -2.62 14.64 -5.87
N SER A 99 -3.25 14.50 -4.70
CA SER A 99 -2.78 13.62 -3.63
C SER A 99 -2.59 12.18 -4.12
N VAL A 100 -3.62 11.58 -4.74
CA VAL A 100 -3.57 10.21 -5.26
C VAL A 100 -2.51 10.08 -6.35
N THR A 101 -2.42 11.03 -7.29
CA THR A 101 -1.41 10.98 -8.35
C THR A 101 0.01 11.02 -7.78
N LEU A 102 0.25 11.90 -6.81
CA LEU A 102 1.57 12.09 -6.22
C LEU A 102 1.99 10.90 -5.35
N VAL A 103 1.08 10.34 -4.55
CA VAL A 103 1.41 9.14 -3.77
C VAL A 103 1.69 7.93 -4.67
N GLN A 104 1.06 7.84 -5.84
CA GLN A 104 1.33 6.79 -6.84
C GLN A 104 2.70 6.95 -7.54
N THR A 105 3.47 8.00 -7.26
CA THR A 105 4.88 8.08 -7.71
C THR A 105 5.83 7.16 -6.95
N GLN A 106 5.36 6.47 -5.90
CA GLN A 106 6.10 5.47 -5.12
C GLN A 106 6.99 4.53 -5.96
N PRO A 107 6.55 3.96 -7.12
CA PRO A 107 7.38 3.06 -7.91
C PRO A 107 8.68 3.68 -8.42
N VAL A 108 8.73 5.00 -8.61
CA VAL A 108 9.97 5.71 -8.99
C VAL A 108 10.99 5.62 -7.85
N PHE A 109 10.57 5.93 -6.63
CA PHE A 109 11.44 5.86 -5.45
C PHE A 109 11.85 4.41 -5.15
N VAL A 110 10.93 3.44 -5.31
CA VAL A 110 11.25 2.02 -5.17
C VAL A 110 12.27 1.58 -6.22
N ALA A 111 12.09 1.96 -7.49
CA ALA A 111 13.03 1.58 -8.55
C ALA A 111 14.44 2.12 -8.30
N ILE A 112 14.56 3.38 -7.87
CA ILE A 112 15.83 3.99 -7.50
C ILE A 112 16.45 3.25 -6.31
N GLY A 113 15.69 3.08 -5.23
CA GLY A 113 16.17 2.40 -4.02
C GLY A 113 16.49 0.93 -4.25
N ALA A 114 15.76 0.23 -5.10
CA ALA A 114 16.01 -1.16 -5.46
C ALA A 114 17.37 -1.36 -6.14
N VAL A 115 17.73 -0.45 -7.04
CA VAL A 115 19.05 -0.47 -7.69
C VAL A 115 20.15 -0.12 -6.69
N LEU A 116 19.98 0.96 -5.92
CA LEU A 116 21.03 1.49 -5.05
C LEU A 116 21.26 0.66 -3.78
N LEU A 117 20.19 0.11 -3.20
CA LEU A 117 20.23 -0.52 -1.87
C LEU A 117 20.13 -2.05 -1.95
N LEU A 118 19.45 -2.60 -2.96
CA LEU A 118 19.19 -4.03 -3.07
C LEU A 118 19.93 -4.70 -4.24
N GLY A 119 20.57 -3.91 -5.12
CA GLY A 119 21.26 -4.43 -6.31
C GLY A 119 20.30 -5.05 -7.33
N GLU A 120 19.01 -4.71 -7.28
CA GLU A 120 18.04 -5.21 -8.26
C GLU A 120 18.36 -4.66 -9.67
N ARG A 121 18.16 -5.49 -10.69
CA ARG A 121 18.41 -5.10 -12.08
C ARG A 121 17.25 -4.24 -12.60
N PHE A 122 17.58 -3.08 -13.10
CA PHE A 122 16.64 -2.14 -13.71
C PHE A 122 16.89 -2.06 -15.22
N ASN A 123 15.85 -2.28 -16.02
CA ASN A 123 15.97 -2.25 -17.47
C ASN A 123 14.99 -1.25 -18.11
N ARG A 124 15.22 -0.95 -19.41
CA ARG A 124 14.39 0.02 -20.13
C ARG A 124 12.90 -0.34 -20.17
N ARG A 125 12.56 -1.64 -20.22
CA ARG A 125 11.15 -2.07 -20.22
C ARG A 125 10.47 -1.78 -18.88
N MET A 126 11.18 -1.98 -17.77
CA MET A 126 10.74 -1.55 -16.44
C MET A 126 10.50 -0.04 -16.38
N ALA A 127 11.48 0.76 -16.84
CA ALA A 127 11.34 2.22 -16.88
C ALA A 127 10.10 2.65 -17.68
N VAL A 128 9.92 2.10 -18.87
CA VAL A 128 8.75 2.38 -19.71
C VAL A 128 7.45 1.92 -19.05
N GLY A 129 7.43 0.73 -18.44
CA GLY A 129 6.26 0.22 -17.72
C GLY A 129 5.84 1.11 -16.55
N ILE A 130 6.81 1.59 -15.74
CA ILE A 130 6.57 2.55 -14.66
C ILE A 130 6.02 3.86 -15.23
N ALA A 131 6.65 4.41 -16.26
CA ALA A 131 6.22 5.66 -16.88
C ALA A 131 4.79 5.57 -17.46
N VAL A 132 4.46 4.45 -18.12
CA VAL A 132 3.11 4.19 -18.65
C VAL A 132 2.09 4.05 -17.51
N ALA A 133 2.42 3.33 -16.43
CA ALA A 133 1.52 3.20 -15.27
C ALA A 133 1.25 4.56 -14.60
N LEU A 134 2.28 5.39 -14.43
CA LEU A 134 2.14 6.73 -13.87
C LEU A 134 1.32 7.65 -14.78
N LEU A 135 1.55 7.60 -16.09
CA LEU A 135 0.72 8.34 -17.05
C LEU A 135 -0.74 7.92 -16.95
N GLY A 136 -1.00 6.62 -16.85
CA GLY A 136 -2.35 6.07 -16.64
C GLY A 136 -2.98 6.58 -15.35
N SER A 137 -2.22 6.66 -14.25
CA SER A 137 -2.70 7.21 -12.97
C SER A 137 -3.07 8.69 -13.08
N VAL A 138 -2.26 9.49 -13.77
CA VAL A 138 -2.57 10.91 -14.07
C VAL A 138 -3.87 11.04 -14.87
N LEU A 139 -4.04 10.24 -15.93
CA LEU A 139 -5.26 10.26 -16.75
C LEU A 139 -6.50 9.83 -15.96
N LEU A 140 -6.37 8.83 -15.10
CA LEU A 140 -7.45 8.35 -14.24
C LEU A 140 -7.90 9.45 -13.28
N SER A 141 -6.97 10.11 -12.59
CA SER A 141 -7.25 11.24 -11.69
C SER A 141 -7.78 12.46 -12.42
N ALA A 142 -7.31 12.74 -13.65
CA ALA A 142 -7.81 13.85 -14.47
C ALA A 142 -9.28 13.65 -14.90
N GLY A 143 -9.72 12.40 -15.08
CA GLY A 143 -11.12 12.08 -15.35
C GLY A 143 -12.04 12.55 -14.24
N ASP A 144 -11.69 12.27 -13.01
CA ASP A 144 -12.44 12.69 -11.82
C ASP A 144 -12.42 14.22 -11.62
N PHE A 145 -11.26 14.86 -11.88
CA PHE A 145 -11.11 16.30 -11.79
C PHE A 145 -12.01 17.06 -12.81
N LEU A 146 -12.05 16.61 -14.06
CA LEU A 146 -12.83 17.28 -15.12
C LEU A 146 -14.35 17.12 -14.94
N THR A 147 -14.82 16.14 -14.16
CA THR A 147 -16.25 15.89 -13.95
C THR A 147 -16.84 16.58 -12.73
N GLY A 148 -16.06 17.39 -12.00
CA GLY A 148 -16.60 18.23 -10.92
C GLY A 148 -15.79 18.23 -9.63
N GLY A 149 -14.65 17.60 -9.60
CA GLY A 149 -13.75 17.62 -8.46
C GLY A 149 -12.92 18.91 -8.36
N VAL A 150 -13.57 20.07 -8.34
CA VAL A 150 -12.86 21.34 -8.14
C VAL A 150 -12.69 21.57 -6.65
N PHE A 151 -11.65 21.00 -6.08
CA PHE A 151 -11.17 21.41 -4.77
C PHE A 151 -9.64 21.57 -4.80
N ALA A 152 -9.20 22.82 -4.93
CA ALA A 152 -7.86 23.19 -4.49
C ALA A 152 -7.96 23.35 -2.97
N GLY A 153 -7.27 22.49 -2.20
CA GLY A 153 -7.23 22.60 -0.74
C GLY A 153 -6.72 23.94 -0.26
N ALA A 154 -6.75 24.16 1.07
CA ALA A 154 -6.34 25.41 1.69
C ALA A 154 -4.86 25.77 1.45
N ASP A 155 -3.99 24.76 1.31
CA ASP A 155 -2.58 24.91 0.93
C ASP A 155 -2.16 23.72 0.03
N PRO A 156 -2.41 23.80 -1.29
CA PRO A 156 -2.11 22.71 -2.20
C PRO A 156 -0.64 22.30 -2.22
N LEU A 157 0.29 23.24 -2.08
CA LEU A 157 1.71 22.94 -2.12
C LEU A 157 2.16 22.12 -0.89
N TYR A 158 1.62 22.42 0.28
CA TYR A 158 1.83 21.63 1.49
C TYR A 158 1.24 20.23 1.36
N GLY A 159 0.00 20.13 0.87
CA GLY A 159 -0.65 18.83 0.62
C GLY A 159 0.10 17.96 -0.39
N ASP A 160 0.60 18.56 -1.46
CA ASP A 160 1.41 17.89 -2.48
C ASP A 160 2.74 17.37 -1.90
N ALA A 161 3.40 18.17 -1.06
CA ALA A 161 4.61 17.76 -0.35
C ALA A 161 4.34 16.59 0.61
N LEU A 162 3.21 16.58 1.31
CA LEU A 162 2.78 15.45 2.15
C LEU A 162 2.52 14.19 1.32
N ALA A 163 1.85 14.30 0.17
CA ALA A 163 1.61 13.15 -0.71
C ALA A 163 2.92 12.53 -1.23
N LEU A 164 3.89 13.37 -1.62
CA LEU A 164 5.23 12.92 -2.02
C LEU A 164 6.01 12.29 -0.85
N LEU A 165 5.90 12.84 0.37
CA LEU A 165 6.45 12.24 1.58
C LEU A 165 5.83 10.85 1.82
N GLY A 166 4.51 10.73 1.65
CA GLY A 166 3.80 9.46 1.70
C GLY A 166 4.32 8.45 0.69
N ALA A 167 4.57 8.87 -0.57
CA ALA A 167 5.15 8.02 -1.60
C ALA A 167 6.57 7.55 -1.26
N LEU A 168 7.41 8.44 -0.77
CA LEU A 168 8.78 8.13 -0.35
C LEU A 168 8.81 7.17 0.85
N ALA A 169 7.95 7.40 1.84
CA ALA A 169 7.81 6.54 3.01
C ALA A 169 7.31 5.14 2.62
N ALA A 170 6.32 5.05 1.71
CA ALA A 170 5.87 3.78 1.16
C ALA A 170 7.00 3.03 0.42
N ALA A 171 7.84 3.74 -0.32
CA ALA A 171 9.00 3.14 -0.96
C ALA A 171 9.99 2.57 0.07
N GLY A 172 10.27 3.30 1.14
CA GLY A 172 11.09 2.82 2.25
C GLY A 172 10.55 1.53 2.88
N TYR A 173 9.24 1.48 3.12
CA TYR A 173 8.55 0.29 3.60
C TYR A 173 8.71 -0.90 2.66
N VAL A 174 8.48 -0.72 1.36
CA VAL A 174 8.61 -1.78 0.34
C VAL A 174 10.05 -2.30 0.23
N LEU A 175 11.04 -1.40 0.20
CA LEU A 175 12.46 -1.76 0.10
C LEU A 175 12.95 -2.50 1.36
N ALA A 176 12.57 -2.05 2.55
CA ALA A 176 12.87 -2.73 3.80
C ALA A 176 12.20 -4.13 3.83
N GLY A 177 10.94 -4.20 3.40
CA GLY A 177 10.22 -5.45 3.23
C GLY A 177 10.95 -6.40 2.29
N ARG A 178 11.36 -5.95 1.12
CA ARG A 178 12.12 -6.74 0.15
C ARG A 178 13.41 -7.28 0.76
N SER A 179 14.18 -6.43 1.44
CA SER A 179 15.44 -6.82 2.08
C SER A 179 15.25 -7.91 3.15
N LEU A 180 14.32 -7.71 4.08
CA LEU A 180 14.11 -8.64 5.20
C LEU A 180 13.40 -9.93 4.77
N ARG A 181 12.48 -9.87 3.81
CA ARG A 181 11.71 -11.03 3.34
C ARG A 181 12.56 -12.06 2.59
N GLN A 182 13.82 -11.76 2.28
CA GLN A 182 14.77 -12.74 1.72
C GLN A 182 15.18 -13.80 2.74
N HIS A 183 15.15 -13.49 4.03
CA HIS A 183 15.61 -14.41 5.10
C HIS A 183 14.67 -14.47 6.30
N MET A 184 13.82 -13.48 6.50
CA MET A 184 12.88 -13.41 7.62
C MET A 184 11.52 -13.98 7.22
N PRO A 185 10.92 -14.89 8.01
CA PRO A 185 9.57 -15.38 7.77
C PRO A 185 8.53 -14.26 7.75
N LEU A 186 7.45 -14.44 6.97
CA LEU A 186 6.42 -13.42 6.78
C LEU A 186 5.80 -12.93 8.09
N VAL A 187 5.29 -13.86 8.90
CA VAL A 187 4.50 -13.51 10.08
C VAL A 187 5.31 -12.73 11.11
N PRO A 188 6.54 -13.13 11.49
CA PRO A 188 7.41 -12.31 12.35
C PRO A 188 7.64 -10.90 11.78
N TYR A 189 7.93 -10.79 10.48
CA TYR A 189 8.17 -9.50 9.84
C TYR A 189 6.94 -8.58 9.95
N VAL A 190 5.77 -9.03 9.49
CA VAL A 190 4.58 -8.17 9.46
C VAL A 190 4.08 -7.84 10.87
N VAL A 191 4.25 -8.72 11.86
CA VAL A 191 3.86 -8.43 13.24
C VAL A 191 4.70 -7.28 13.81
N VAL A 192 6.02 -7.27 13.60
CA VAL A 192 6.87 -6.15 14.06
C VAL A 192 6.48 -4.87 13.33
N VAL A 193 6.40 -4.90 11.99
CA VAL A 193 6.07 -3.74 11.16
C VAL A 193 4.71 -3.15 11.55
N TYR A 194 3.68 -3.99 11.64
CA TYR A 194 2.33 -3.51 11.94
C TYR A 194 2.18 -3.06 13.41
N SER A 195 2.89 -3.67 14.36
CA SER A 195 2.91 -3.19 15.74
C SER A 195 3.50 -1.78 15.84
N VAL A 196 4.64 -1.55 15.17
CA VAL A 196 5.27 -0.23 15.13
C VAL A 196 4.40 0.78 14.38
N CYS A 197 3.82 0.38 13.23
CA CYS A 197 2.89 1.22 12.49
C CYS A 197 1.67 1.58 13.34
N THR A 198 1.08 0.63 14.07
CA THR A 198 -0.05 0.87 14.98
C THR A 198 0.33 1.91 16.05
N ALA A 199 1.51 1.78 16.66
CA ALA A 199 1.98 2.74 17.66
C ALA A 199 2.17 4.15 17.04
N GLY A 200 2.75 4.24 15.86
CA GLY A 200 2.91 5.50 15.13
C GLY A 200 1.57 6.15 14.78
N LEU A 201 0.61 5.37 14.28
CA LEU A 201 -0.73 5.85 13.97
C LEU A 201 -1.51 6.26 15.23
N LEU A 202 -1.32 5.56 16.36
CA LEU A 202 -1.90 5.95 17.63
C LEU A 202 -1.40 7.34 18.06
N VAL A 203 -0.08 7.56 17.98
CA VAL A 203 0.52 8.87 18.31
C VAL A 203 -0.02 9.96 17.39
N TRP A 204 -0.11 9.70 16.09
CA TRP A 204 -0.67 10.65 15.12
C TRP A 204 -2.14 10.96 15.40
N THR A 205 -2.99 9.94 15.60
CA THR A 205 -4.43 10.09 15.90
C THR A 205 -4.65 10.86 17.21
N ALA A 206 -3.86 10.55 18.23
CA ALA A 206 -3.90 11.29 19.52
C ALA A 206 -3.46 12.74 19.35
N GLY A 207 -2.42 13.00 18.54
CA GLY A 207 -1.95 14.35 18.22
C GLY A 207 -3.00 15.21 17.50
N GLN A 208 -3.88 14.60 16.72
CA GLN A 208 -5.03 15.27 16.09
C GLN A 208 -6.21 15.50 17.07
N GLY A 209 -6.13 15.00 18.29
CA GLY A 209 -7.25 15.08 19.26
C GLY A 209 -8.46 14.23 18.86
N ALA A 210 -8.31 13.28 17.93
CA ALA A 210 -9.39 12.43 17.48
C ALA A 210 -9.76 11.40 18.57
N SER A 211 -11.07 11.24 18.84
CA SER A 211 -11.55 10.26 19.80
C SER A 211 -11.41 8.83 19.27
N LEU A 212 -10.87 7.93 20.09
CA LEU A 212 -10.80 6.51 19.80
C LEU A 212 -12.10 5.74 20.13
N GLY A 213 -13.14 6.39 20.56
CA GLY A 213 -14.45 5.81 20.85
C GLY A 213 -15.27 6.64 21.84
N PRO A 214 -16.51 6.19 22.13
CA PRO A 214 -17.17 5.00 21.60
C PRO A 214 -17.68 5.18 20.17
N TYR A 215 -17.64 4.09 19.38
CA TYR A 215 -18.19 4.04 18.02
C TYR A 215 -19.37 3.07 17.95
N PRO A 216 -20.34 3.29 17.02
CA PRO A 216 -21.41 2.34 16.76
C PRO A 216 -20.88 0.97 16.31
N PRO A 217 -21.63 -0.15 16.55
CA PRO A 217 -21.19 -1.49 16.15
C PRO A 217 -20.82 -1.62 14.66
N ARG A 218 -21.48 -0.85 13.79
CA ARG A 218 -21.17 -0.81 12.35
C ARG A 218 -19.74 -0.38 12.07
N GLU A 219 -19.21 0.63 12.78
CA GLU A 219 -17.84 1.10 12.59
C GLU A 219 -16.82 0.02 12.96
N TRP A 220 -17.08 -0.73 14.04
CA TRP A 220 -16.20 -1.85 14.42
C TRP A 220 -16.15 -2.95 13.36
N LEU A 221 -17.30 -3.24 12.71
CA LEU A 221 -17.34 -4.18 11.58
C LEU A 221 -16.57 -3.65 10.37
N LEU A 222 -16.65 -2.35 10.09
CA LEU A 222 -15.89 -1.72 9.02
C LEU A 222 -14.38 -1.76 9.32
N PHE A 223 -13.96 -1.45 10.54
CA PHE A 223 -12.55 -1.55 10.96
C PHE A 223 -12.04 -2.99 10.84
N LEU A 224 -12.82 -3.98 11.25
CA LEU A 224 -12.47 -5.39 11.08
C LEU A 224 -12.42 -5.78 9.59
N GLY A 225 -13.37 -5.31 8.79
CA GLY A 225 -13.35 -5.50 7.33
C GLY A 225 -12.09 -4.92 6.69
N MET A 226 -11.66 -3.72 7.12
CA MET A 226 -10.41 -3.10 6.68
C MET A 226 -9.18 -3.88 7.16
N ALA A 227 -9.23 -4.52 8.33
CA ALA A 227 -8.15 -5.34 8.82
C ALA A 227 -8.01 -6.64 8.01
N VAL A 228 -9.12 -7.30 7.70
CA VAL A 228 -9.11 -8.58 6.97
C VAL A 228 -8.87 -8.35 5.47
N GLY A 229 -9.64 -7.50 4.82
CA GLY A 229 -9.51 -7.22 3.38
C GLY A 229 -8.14 -6.60 3.06
N PRO A 230 -8.01 -5.28 3.15
CA PRO A 230 -6.76 -4.61 2.81
C PRO A 230 -5.59 -4.93 3.76
N GLY A 231 -5.82 -5.32 5.01
CA GLY A 231 -4.75 -5.67 5.95
C GLY A 231 -4.16 -7.06 5.68
N ILE A 232 -4.98 -8.11 5.83
CA ILE A 232 -4.49 -9.51 5.66
C ILE A 232 -4.34 -9.84 4.17
N PHE A 233 -5.41 -9.76 3.38
CA PHE A 233 -5.38 -10.15 1.97
C PHE A 233 -4.70 -9.11 1.07
N GLY A 234 -4.58 -7.85 1.50
CA GLY A 234 -3.83 -6.81 0.82
C GLY A 234 -2.37 -6.77 1.27
N HIS A 235 -2.06 -5.93 2.26
CA HIS A 235 -0.68 -5.62 2.69
C HIS A 235 0.13 -6.85 3.14
N THR A 236 -0.49 -7.85 3.81
CA THR A 236 0.26 -9.05 4.21
C THR A 236 0.62 -9.91 3.01
N VAL A 237 -0.26 -10.01 2.00
CA VAL A 237 0.05 -10.71 0.73
C VAL A 237 1.11 -9.93 -0.08
N VAL A 238 1.06 -8.59 -0.11
CA VAL A 238 2.12 -7.75 -0.69
C VAL A 238 3.47 -8.07 -0.04
N ASN A 239 3.53 -8.12 1.29
CA ASN A 239 4.76 -8.48 2.02
C ASN A 239 5.21 -9.92 1.75
N TRP A 240 4.28 -10.84 1.54
CA TRP A 240 4.62 -12.18 1.10
C TRP A 240 5.26 -12.15 -0.29
N ALA A 241 4.68 -11.40 -1.24
CA ALA A 241 5.19 -11.27 -2.59
C ALA A 241 6.60 -10.65 -2.64
N LEU A 242 6.94 -9.71 -1.73
CA LEU A 242 8.29 -9.13 -1.61
C LEU A 242 9.37 -10.17 -1.30
N GLY A 243 9.01 -11.34 -0.78
CA GLY A 243 9.93 -12.47 -0.64
C GLY A 243 10.21 -13.24 -1.94
N HIS A 244 9.38 -13.04 -2.98
CA HIS A 244 9.41 -13.88 -4.18
C HIS A 244 9.63 -13.10 -5.48
N VAL A 245 9.37 -11.80 -5.48
CA VAL A 245 9.46 -10.94 -6.67
C VAL A 245 10.17 -9.63 -6.37
N GLU A 246 10.72 -9.00 -7.40
CA GLU A 246 11.40 -7.72 -7.26
C GLU A 246 10.46 -6.64 -6.71
N SER A 247 11.03 -5.74 -5.90
CA SER A 247 10.30 -4.65 -5.27
C SER A 247 9.67 -3.69 -6.29
N SER A 248 10.34 -3.47 -7.43
CA SER A 248 9.81 -2.66 -8.53
C SER A 248 8.54 -3.23 -9.14
N VAL A 249 8.45 -4.58 -9.28
CA VAL A 249 7.23 -5.23 -9.80
C VAL A 249 6.09 -5.14 -8.81
N VAL A 250 6.38 -5.36 -7.52
CA VAL A 250 5.38 -5.24 -6.45
C VAL A 250 4.81 -3.82 -6.42
N SER A 251 5.69 -2.80 -6.40
CA SER A 251 5.27 -1.40 -6.28
C SER A 251 4.46 -0.91 -7.49
N VAL A 252 4.86 -1.29 -8.71
CA VAL A 252 4.07 -0.93 -9.92
C VAL A 252 2.73 -1.65 -9.94
N THR A 253 2.66 -2.90 -9.46
CA THR A 253 1.38 -3.62 -9.39
C THR A 253 0.39 -2.91 -8.46
N LEU A 254 0.86 -2.29 -7.38
CA LEU A 254 0.01 -1.51 -6.46
C LEU A 254 -0.58 -0.26 -7.10
N VAL A 255 -0.01 0.28 -8.19
CA VAL A 255 -0.64 1.36 -8.99
C VAL A 255 -1.97 0.91 -9.61
N GLY A 256 -2.28 -0.37 -9.62
CA GLY A 256 -3.59 -0.93 -9.96
C GLY A 256 -4.69 -0.68 -8.92
N GLU A 257 -4.35 -0.25 -7.69
CA GLU A 257 -5.35 0.01 -6.63
C GLU A 257 -6.44 1.02 -7.04
N PRO A 258 -6.14 2.20 -7.62
CA PRO A 258 -7.17 3.12 -8.10
C PRO A 258 -8.10 2.50 -9.15
N VAL A 259 -7.57 1.63 -10.02
CA VAL A 259 -8.39 0.91 -11.01
C VAL A 259 -9.36 -0.04 -10.33
N GLY A 260 -8.87 -0.83 -9.37
CA GLY A 260 -9.69 -1.72 -8.57
C GLY A 260 -10.75 -0.98 -7.75
N SER A 261 -10.38 0.16 -7.14
CA SER A 261 -11.31 1.01 -6.37
C SER A 261 -12.41 1.59 -7.26
N THR A 262 -12.07 2.03 -8.48
CA THR A 262 -13.05 2.52 -9.47
C THR A 262 -14.05 1.43 -9.87
N LEU A 263 -13.56 0.20 -10.14
CA LEU A 263 -14.42 -0.93 -10.47
C LEU A 263 -15.34 -1.31 -9.30
N LEU A 264 -14.82 -1.29 -8.08
CA LEU A 264 -15.63 -1.56 -6.89
C LEU A 264 -16.66 -0.45 -6.63
N ALA A 265 -16.31 0.81 -6.86
CA ALA A 265 -17.25 1.93 -6.77
C ALA A 265 -18.40 1.81 -7.78
N LEU A 266 -18.09 1.40 -9.03
CA LEU A 266 -19.11 1.12 -10.03
C LEU A 266 -20.07 0.01 -9.57
N VAL A 267 -19.55 -1.11 -9.04
CA VAL A 267 -20.37 -2.28 -8.67
C VAL A 267 -21.13 -2.08 -7.36
N LEU A 268 -20.48 -1.48 -6.34
CA LEU A 268 -21.03 -1.41 -4.98
C LEU A 268 -21.73 -0.09 -4.67
N LEU A 269 -21.37 1.00 -5.37
CA LEU A 269 -21.92 2.33 -5.15
C LEU A 269 -22.75 2.83 -6.35
N GLY A 270 -22.71 2.12 -7.50
CA GLY A 270 -23.36 2.55 -8.73
C GLY A 270 -22.70 3.77 -9.39
N GLU A 271 -21.48 4.10 -9.01
CA GLU A 271 -20.75 5.26 -9.55
C GLU A 271 -20.18 4.93 -10.93
N VAL A 272 -20.70 5.57 -11.97
CA VAL A 272 -20.22 5.37 -13.35
C VAL A 272 -18.97 6.22 -13.58
N PRO A 273 -17.80 5.62 -13.84
CA PRO A 273 -16.58 6.38 -14.05
C PRO A 273 -16.64 7.16 -15.38
N PRO A 274 -16.05 8.37 -15.44
CA PRO A 274 -15.89 9.10 -16.68
C PRO A 274 -15.04 8.31 -17.70
N ALA A 275 -15.24 8.58 -18.98
CA ALA A 275 -14.49 7.90 -20.05
C ALA A 275 -12.97 8.01 -19.89
N LEU A 276 -12.47 9.17 -19.45
CA LEU A 276 -11.04 9.40 -19.23
C LEU A 276 -10.49 8.53 -18.07
N THR A 277 -11.27 8.33 -16.99
CA THR A 277 -10.94 7.42 -15.89
C THR A 277 -10.82 5.97 -16.39
N VAL A 278 -11.73 5.54 -17.28
CA VAL A 278 -11.66 4.20 -17.89
C VAL A 278 -10.40 4.05 -18.77
N VAL A 279 -10.11 5.05 -19.61
CA VAL A 279 -8.89 5.06 -20.44
C VAL A 279 -7.64 5.06 -19.56
N GLY A 280 -7.59 5.89 -18.53
CA GLY A 280 -6.48 5.94 -17.57
C GLY A 280 -6.25 4.59 -16.89
N GLY A 281 -7.34 3.93 -16.46
CA GLY A 281 -7.27 2.59 -15.87
C GLY A 281 -6.69 1.54 -16.83
N ALA A 282 -7.10 1.55 -18.09
CA ALA A 282 -6.54 0.65 -19.11
C ALA A 282 -5.04 0.90 -19.34
N VAL A 283 -4.60 2.17 -19.34
CA VAL A 283 -3.18 2.55 -19.45
C VAL A 283 -2.39 2.09 -18.21
N VAL A 284 -2.93 2.24 -16.99
CA VAL A 284 -2.32 1.69 -15.75
C VAL A 284 -2.07 0.19 -15.91
N LEU A 285 -3.11 -0.57 -16.29
CA LEU A 285 -2.98 -2.03 -16.44
C LEU A 285 -1.94 -2.41 -17.51
N ALA A 286 -1.87 -1.67 -18.62
CA ALA A 286 -0.83 -1.87 -19.64
C ALA A 286 0.59 -1.65 -19.08
N GLY A 287 0.79 -0.61 -18.28
CA GLY A 287 2.06 -0.34 -17.59
C GLY A 287 2.47 -1.44 -16.61
N ILE A 288 1.52 -1.95 -15.83
CA ILE A 288 1.74 -3.08 -14.90
C ILE A 288 2.17 -4.33 -15.67
N VAL A 289 1.45 -4.69 -16.75
CA VAL A 289 1.77 -5.86 -17.58
C VAL A 289 3.16 -5.71 -18.22
N LEU A 290 3.49 -4.53 -18.71
CA LEU A 290 4.80 -4.25 -19.32
C LEU A 290 5.94 -4.42 -18.30
N THR A 291 5.76 -3.92 -17.07
CA THR A 291 6.73 -4.07 -15.98
C THR A 291 6.85 -5.54 -15.55
N ALA A 292 5.74 -6.24 -15.36
CA ALA A 292 5.75 -7.65 -14.95
C ALA A 292 6.44 -8.57 -15.98
N ARG A 293 6.30 -8.26 -17.28
CA ARG A 293 6.95 -9.01 -18.39
C ARG A 293 8.41 -8.65 -18.63
N SER A 294 8.91 -7.61 -17.96
CA SER A 294 10.31 -7.17 -18.12
C SER A 294 11.30 -7.98 -17.31
N ARG A 295 10.83 -8.93 -16.50
CA ARG A 295 11.68 -9.81 -15.69
C ARG A 295 12.64 -10.60 -16.56
N PRO A 296 13.92 -10.72 -16.17
CA PRO A 296 14.78 -11.75 -16.73
C PRO A 296 14.11 -13.11 -16.48
N LYS A 297 14.04 -13.98 -17.50
CA LYS A 297 13.72 -15.38 -17.25
C LYS A 297 14.75 -15.91 -16.27
N ALA A 298 14.31 -16.54 -15.18
CA ALA A 298 15.18 -17.36 -14.36
C ALA A 298 15.75 -18.46 -15.30
N ASP A 299 17.07 -18.40 -15.54
CA ASP A 299 17.81 -19.45 -16.23
C ASP A 299 17.90 -20.68 -15.34
#